data_8d2f930a62cb234f14f877b6c8357104
#
_entry.id   8d2f930a62cb234f14f877b6c8357104
#
_cell.length_a   1.000
_cell.length_b   1.000
_cell.length_c   1.000
_cell.angle_alpha   90.00
_cell.angle_beta   90.00
_cell.angle_gamma   90.00
#
_symmetry.space_group_name_H-M   'P 1'
#
loop_
_entity.id
_entity.type
_entity.pdbx_description
1 polymer ?
#
loop_
_entity_poly.entity_id
_entity_poly.type
_entity_poly.pdbx_seq_one_letter_code
_entity_poly.pdbx_strand_id
1 'polypeptide(L)'
;MIGVLQTLWIFLILALMVVRFKVGLSLYLAYIILVPYMSISFGGILLQWNFINMIVLLMAIYEFKIKRTNFKIDFKPLLPFLIYFCISLIMMPFQNGVPIGIQFDTWRMQLMKYMILSFALWNEMRLDASSVKLYRNVALICIAISACYGLFLTTIVGANPYIMLLSITNGSEFNENYALAFGEGRIFGRISSVFTHPMMFGLFLGISLIYVFFNRKVLNKYIFILLFLIITINMIVCGVRSVIAGTVIAIILFLLQTRNFKMVLIAAIIGLVGYNIINSIPELSTYIGSIADIDNQKQDVTGSSLSMRMEQLYGCFEEIDNSLLFGKGFGWTGYYTTLHGDHPIILSFESLIYIILCNSGLIGVLLWAFLIFKIMRRNSIFVKETKVLLNTLLFFYLAYSCITGEYGYM
;
A
#
# COMPACT_ATOMS: atom_id res chain seq x y z
N MET A 1 -9.35 -10.66 -26.39
CA MET A 1 -9.46 -11.93 -25.64
C MET A 1 -9.23 -11.72 -24.14
N ILE A 2 -8.10 -11.14 -23.69
CA ILE A 2 -7.78 -10.95 -22.26
C ILE A 2 -8.79 -10.09 -21.53
N GLY A 3 -9.19 -8.94 -22.09
CA GLY A 3 -10.21 -8.07 -21.50
C GLY A 3 -11.57 -8.75 -21.34
N VAL A 4 -11.94 -9.61 -22.28
CA VAL A 4 -13.16 -10.43 -22.16
C VAL A 4 -13.05 -11.43 -21.00
N LEU A 5 -11.90 -12.09 -20.85
CA LEU A 5 -11.64 -13.01 -19.73
C LEU A 5 -11.68 -12.30 -18.38
N GLN A 6 -11.06 -11.13 -18.27
CA GLN A 6 -11.11 -10.31 -17.07
C GLN A 6 -12.55 -9.88 -16.73
N THR A 7 -13.30 -9.44 -17.75
CA THR A 7 -14.72 -9.05 -17.59
C THR A 7 -15.56 -10.24 -17.12
N LEU A 8 -15.41 -11.40 -17.75
CA LEU A 8 -16.11 -12.62 -17.35
C LEU A 8 -15.77 -13.04 -15.92
N TRP A 9 -14.50 -12.91 -15.53
CA TRP A 9 -14.04 -13.20 -14.17
C TRP A 9 -14.69 -12.29 -13.13
N ILE A 10 -14.82 -10.98 -13.44
CA ILE A 10 -15.49 -10.04 -12.55
C ILE A 10 -16.98 -10.36 -12.43
N PHE A 11 -17.66 -10.62 -13.55
CA PHE A 11 -19.07 -11.04 -13.50
C PHE A 11 -19.26 -12.32 -12.69
N LEU A 12 -18.33 -13.29 -12.81
CA LEU A 12 -18.36 -14.49 -11.97
C LEU A 12 -18.22 -14.17 -10.49
N ILE A 13 -17.26 -13.29 -10.11
CA ILE A 13 -17.09 -12.85 -8.73
C ILE A 13 -18.37 -12.19 -8.22
N LEU A 14 -18.95 -11.27 -8.99
CA LEU A 14 -20.18 -10.57 -8.62
C LEU A 14 -21.36 -11.52 -8.50
N ALA A 15 -21.52 -12.47 -9.42
CA ALA A 15 -22.53 -13.51 -9.33
C ALA A 15 -22.37 -14.37 -8.08
N LEU A 16 -21.14 -14.76 -7.74
CA LEU A 16 -20.85 -15.49 -6.51
C LEU A 16 -21.13 -14.66 -5.25
N MET A 17 -20.96 -13.33 -5.28
CA MET A 17 -21.37 -12.47 -4.17
C MET A 17 -22.88 -12.50 -3.92
N VAL A 18 -23.70 -12.59 -4.99
CA VAL A 18 -25.15 -12.71 -4.85
C VAL A 18 -25.54 -14.05 -4.19
N VAL A 19 -24.91 -15.15 -4.61
CA VAL A 19 -25.25 -16.51 -4.13
C VAL A 19 -24.62 -16.79 -2.75
N ARG A 20 -23.33 -16.49 -2.58
CA ARG A 20 -22.55 -16.72 -1.36
C ARG A 20 -21.62 -15.55 -1.11
N PHE A 21 -22.12 -14.51 -0.47
CA PHE A 21 -21.44 -13.22 -0.33
C PHE A 21 -19.99 -13.36 0.17
N LYS A 22 -19.75 -14.14 1.24
CA LYS A 22 -18.38 -14.33 1.77
C LYS A 22 -17.39 -14.95 0.78
N VAL A 23 -17.87 -15.87 -0.08
CA VAL A 23 -17.01 -16.51 -1.09
C VAL A 23 -16.69 -15.52 -2.21
N GLY A 24 -17.70 -14.84 -2.74
CA GLY A 24 -17.51 -13.80 -3.74
C GLY A 24 -16.58 -12.68 -3.25
N LEU A 25 -16.76 -12.22 -2.00
CA LEU A 25 -15.93 -11.20 -1.39
C LEU A 25 -14.47 -11.68 -1.19
N SER A 26 -14.26 -12.97 -0.88
CA SER A 26 -12.92 -13.55 -0.77
C SER A 26 -12.20 -13.63 -2.13
N LEU A 27 -12.92 -13.95 -3.19
CA LEU A 27 -12.37 -13.93 -4.55
C LEU A 27 -12.11 -12.50 -5.04
N TYR A 28 -12.94 -11.55 -4.64
CA TYR A 28 -12.71 -10.15 -4.94
C TYR A 28 -11.47 -9.61 -4.24
N LEU A 29 -11.26 -9.98 -2.98
CA LEU A 29 -10.02 -9.67 -2.26
C LEU A 29 -8.79 -10.24 -2.98
N ALA A 30 -8.84 -11.51 -3.41
CA ALA A 30 -7.76 -12.13 -4.18
C ALA A 30 -7.53 -11.40 -5.51
N TYR A 31 -8.60 -11.02 -6.18
CA TYR A 31 -8.53 -10.31 -7.45
C TYR A 31 -7.87 -8.94 -7.30
N ILE A 32 -8.23 -8.15 -6.28
CA ILE A 32 -7.60 -6.84 -6.01
C ILE A 32 -6.10 -6.99 -5.72
N ILE A 33 -5.69 -8.01 -4.98
CA ILE A 33 -4.28 -8.24 -4.65
C ILE A 33 -3.49 -8.68 -5.89
N LEU A 34 -4.04 -9.61 -6.67
CA LEU A 34 -3.32 -10.21 -7.79
C LEU A 34 -3.45 -9.42 -9.10
N VAL A 35 -4.49 -8.61 -9.24
CA VAL A 35 -4.74 -7.76 -10.42
C VAL A 35 -4.92 -6.30 -9.95
N PRO A 36 -3.85 -5.63 -9.55
CA PRO A 36 -3.91 -4.35 -8.84
C PRO A 36 -4.37 -3.17 -9.70
N TYR A 37 -4.50 -3.37 -11.01
CA TYR A 37 -5.01 -2.35 -11.91
C TYR A 37 -6.10 -2.89 -12.83
N MET A 38 -7.12 -2.07 -13.04
CA MET A 38 -8.19 -2.39 -13.95
C MET A 38 -8.80 -1.13 -14.56
N SER A 39 -8.71 -1.05 -15.88
CA SER A 39 -9.42 -0.06 -16.69
C SER A 39 -9.83 -0.76 -17.99
N ILE A 40 -10.98 -1.46 -17.99
CA ILE A 40 -11.47 -2.24 -19.12
C ILE A 40 -12.72 -1.58 -19.67
N SER A 41 -12.78 -1.35 -20.96
CA SER A 41 -13.99 -0.93 -21.66
C SER A 41 -14.77 -2.16 -22.14
N PHE A 42 -16.02 -2.27 -21.71
CA PHE A 42 -16.94 -3.31 -22.16
C PHE A 42 -18.24 -2.66 -22.62
N GLY A 43 -18.55 -2.80 -23.90
CA GLY A 43 -19.76 -2.20 -24.48
C GLY A 43 -19.88 -0.68 -24.27
N GLY A 44 -18.76 0.06 -24.26
CA GLY A 44 -18.73 1.49 -23.99
C GLY A 44 -18.74 1.88 -22.51
N ILE A 45 -18.87 0.92 -21.59
CA ILE A 45 -18.80 1.14 -20.14
C ILE A 45 -17.38 0.85 -19.66
N LEU A 46 -16.76 1.83 -19.01
CA LEU A 46 -15.43 1.68 -18.44
C LEU A 46 -15.55 1.00 -17.06
N LEU A 47 -15.11 -0.25 -16.98
CA LEU A 47 -15.07 -1.03 -15.74
C LEU A 47 -13.81 -0.65 -14.95
N GLN A 48 -13.89 0.42 -14.18
CA GLN A 48 -12.85 0.83 -13.23
C GLN A 48 -13.14 0.28 -11.83
N TRP A 49 -12.12 0.21 -10.98
CA TRP A 49 -12.25 -0.21 -9.57
C TRP A 49 -13.37 0.52 -8.83
N ASN A 50 -13.54 1.81 -9.06
CA ASN A 50 -14.57 2.61 -8.39
C ASN A 50 -15.98 2.15 -8.73
N PHE A 51 -16.22 1.78 -10.00
CA PHE A 51 -17.51 1.25 -10.42
C PHE A 51 -17.82 -0.11 -9.79
N ILE A 52 -16.82 -1.01 -9.77
CA ILE A 52 -16.96 -2.33 -9.15
C ILE A 52 -17.15 -2.19 -7.64
N ASN A 53 -16.38 -1.33 -6.97
CA ASN A 53 -16.55 -1.06 -5.55
C ASN A 53 -17.95 -0.54 -5.22
N MET A 54 -18.58 0.28 -6.09
CA MET A 54 -19.96 0.69 -5.91
C MET A 54 -20.93 -0.49 -5.96
N ILE A 55 -20.74 -1.42 -6.91
CA ILE A 55 -21.54 -2.65 -6.97
C ILE A 55 -21.32 -3.49 -5.71
N VAL A 56 -20.09 -3.65 -5.25
CA VAL A 56 -19.77 -4.37 -4.00
C VAL A 56 -20.43 -3.71 -2.79
N LEU A 57 -20.50 -2.39 -2.74
CA LEU A 57 -21.23 -1.67 -1.68
C LEU A 57 -22.71 -1.98 -1.70
N LEU A 58 -23.34 -1.95 -2.88
CA LEU A 58 -24.77 -2.28 -3.02
C LEU A 58 -25.04 -3.73 -2.60
N MET A 59 -24.18 -4.67 -3.00
CA MET A 59 -24.28 -6.07 -2.58
C MET A 59 -24.08 -6.25 -1.08
N ALA A 60 -23.14 -5.52 -0.47
CA ALA A 60 -22.92 -5.53 0.98
C ALA A 60 -24.13 -4.98 1.74
N ILE A 61 -24.74 -3.88 1.25
CA ILE A 61 -25.97 -3.34 1.83
C ILE A 61 -27.12 -4.35 1.69
N TYR A 62 -27.26 -4.99 0.53
CA TYR A 62 -28.26 -6.05 0.32
C TYR A 62 -28.07 -7.21 1.31
N GLU A 63 -26.84 -7.75 1.43
CA GLU A 63 -26.57 -8.87 2.35
C GLU A 63 -26.82 -8.49 3.81
N PHE A 64 -26.34 -7.32 4.26
CA PHE A 64 -26.37 -6.94 5.68
C PHE A 64 -27.72 -6.31 6.12
N LYS A 65 -28.48 -5.69 5.25
CA LYS A 65 -29.72 -5.00 5.60
C LYS A 65 -30.99 -5.69 5.11
N ILE A 66 -30.97 -6.26 3.91
CA ILE A 66 -32.17 -6.86 3.31
C ILE A 66 -32.24 -8.35 3.64
N LYS A 67 -31.14 -9.08 3.41
CA LYS A 67 -31.11 -10.53 3.66
C LYS A 67 -30.94 -10.88 5.14
N ARG A 68 -30.26 -10.03 5.91
CA ARG A 68 -29.95 -10.21 7.34
C ARG A 68 -30.53 -9.06 8.17
N THR A 69 -31.86 -8.96 8.22
CA THR A 69 -32.60 -7.84 8.82
C THR A 69 -32.22 -7.50 10.26
N ASN A 70 -31.79 -8.49 11.06
CA ASN A 70 -31.39 -8.30 12.46
C ASN A 70 -29.90 -7.92 12.63
N PHE A 71 -29.10 -7.90 11.54
CA PHE A 71 -27.68 -7.56 11.64
C PHE A 71 -27.49 -6.05 11.77
N LYS A 72 -26.78 -5.64 12.82
CA LYS A 72 -26.39 -4.23 13.03
C LYS A 72 -25.04 -3.96 12.35
N ILE A 73 -25.09 -3.20 11.27
CA ILE A 73 -23.88 -2.72 10.56
C ILE A 73 -23.02 -1.89 11.51
N ASP A 74 -21.72 -2.10 11.48
CA ASP A 74 -20.75 -1.37 12.29
C ASP A 74 -19.83 -0.53 11.41
N PHE A 75 -19.93 0.80 11.53
CA PHE A 75 -19.05 1.78 10.88
C PHE A 75 -17.91 2.25 11.79
N LYS A 76 -17.87 1.83 13.06
CA LYS A 76 -16.93 2.36 14.03
C LYS A 76 -15.45 2.27 13.62
N PRO A 77 -14.97 1.19 12.96
CA PRO A 77 -13.57 1.14 12.50
C PRO A 77 -13.24 2.18 11.44
N LEU A 78 -14.24 2.53 10.62
CA LEU A 78 -14.09 3.46 9.50
C LEU A 78 -14.35 4.91 9.90
N LEU A 79 -14.91 5.15 11.10
CA LEU A 79 -15.29 6.49 11.56
C LEU A 79 -14.13 7.50 11.52
N PRO A 80 -12.89 7.17 11.93
CA PRO A 80 -11.79 8.12 11.83
C PRO A 80 -11.51 8.57 10.40
N PHE A 81 -11.59 7.64 9.43
CA PHE A 81 -11.42 7.93 8.01
C PHE A 81 -12.58 8.78 7.48
N LEU A 82 -13.82 8.45 7.86
CA LEU A 82 -14.99 9.23 7.47
C LEU A 82 -14.88 10.67 7.98
N ILE A 83 -14.41 10.89 9.22
CA ILE A 83 -14.16 12.22 9.76
C ILE A 83 -13.11 12.96 8.89
N TYR A 84 -12.00 12.29 8.56
CA TYR A 84 -10.98 12.87 7.69
C TYR A 84 -11.57 13.29 6.33
N PHE A 85 -12.33 12.42 5.67
CA PHE A 85 -12.95 12.71 4.39
C PHE A 85 -14.02 13.82 4.49
N CYS A 86 -14.82 13.86 5.56
CA CYS A 86 -15.80 14.93 5.77
C CYS A 86 -15.12 16.28 5.95
N ILE A 87 -14.06 16.36 6.76
CA ILE A 87 -13.34 17.61 6.97
C ILE A 87 -12.64 18.04 5.68
N SER A 88 -12.01 17.11 4.95
CA SER A 88 -11.40 17.41 3.66
C SER A 88 -12.41 17.99 2.64
N LEU A 89 -13.64 17.48 2.64
CA LEU A 89 -14.71 18.02 1.80
C LEU A 89 -15.09 19.47 2.19
N ILE A 90 -15.16 19.75 3.49
CA ILE A 90 -15.46 21.12 4.02
C ILE A 90 -14.32 22.09 3.68
N MET A 91 -13.08 21.61 3.58
CA MET A 91 -11.92 22.45 3.26
C MET A 91 -11.86 22.87 1.79
N MET A 92 -12.44 22.12 0.85
CA MET A 92 -12.31 22.36 -0.60
C MET A 92 -12.63 23.78 -1.05
N PRO A 93 -13.70 24.46 -0.54
CA PRO A 93 -14.01 25.84 -0.94
C PRO A 93 -12.95 26.88 -0.56
N PHE A 94 -12.05 26.54 0.40
CA PHE A 94 -10.98 27.42 0.87
C PHE A 94 -9.63 27.15 0.16
N GLN A 95 -9.63 26.28 -0.84
CA GLN A 95 -8.45 25.79 -1.54
C GLN A 95 -8.51 26.21 -3.02
N ASN A 96 -7.51 26.94 -3.49
CA ASN A 96 -7.53 27.57 -4.80
C ASN A 96 -6.55 26.96 -5.83
N GLY A 97 -5.75 25.99 -5.45
CA GLY A 97 -4.73 25.38 -6.34
C GLY A 97 -5.27 24.31 -7.30
N VAL A 98 -6.50 23.82 -7.06
CA VAL A 98 -7.15 22.81 -7.91
C VAL A 98 -8.63 23.19 -8.10
N PRO A 99 -9.18 23.10 -9.33
CA PRO A 99 -10.61 23.27 -9.54
C PRO A 99 -11.45 22.34 -8.64
N ILE A 100 -12.50 22.88 -8.02
CA ILE A 100 -13.31 22.15 -7.01
C ILE A 100 -13.92 20.86 -7.56
N GLY A 101 -14.26 20.81 -8.84
CA GLY A 101 -14.77 19.61 -9.50
C GLY A 101 -13.73 18.49 -9.52
N ILE A 102 -12.45 18.79 -9.78
CA ILE A 102 -11.35 17.82 -9.79
C ILE A 102 -11.04 17.36 -8.37
N GLN A 103 -11.05 18.29 -7.39
CA GLN A 103 -10.90 17.93 -5.97
C GLN A 103 -11.98 16.93 -5.54
N PHE A 104 -13.24 17.21 -5.87
CA PHE A 104 -14.38 16.36 -5.53
C PHE A 104 -14.29 14.98 -6.20
N ASP A 105 -13.91 14.92 -7.47
CA ASP A 105 -13.73 13.65 -8.18
C ASP A 105 -12.60 12.81 -7.56
N THR A 106 -11.46 13.42 -7.24
CA THR A 106 -10.35 12.75 -6.56
C THR A 106 -10.76 12.25 -5.17
N TRP A 107 -11.47 13.09 -4.41
CA TRP A 107 -11.99 12.75 -3.09
C TRP A 107 -12.96 11.55 -3.15
N ARG A 108 -13.92 11.59 -4.08
CA ARG A 108 -14.89 10.53 -4.31
C ARG A 108 -14.19 9.21 -4.69
N MET A 109 -13.21 9.28 -5.59
CA MET A 109 -12.46 8.10 -6.01
C MET A 109 -11.67 7.47 -4.87
N GLN A 110 -11.02 8.26 -4.04
CA GLN A 110 -10.27 7.77 -2.88
C GLN A 110 -11.20 7.17 -1.82
N LEU A 111 -12.32 7.84 -1.51
CA LEU A 111 -13.32 7.31 -0.58
C LEU A 111 -13.82 5.93 -1.02
N MET A 112 -14.20 5.78 -2.29
CA MET A 112 -14.70 4.52 -2.84
C MET A 112 -13.63 3.43 -2.85
N LYS A 113 -12.40 3.77 -3.19
CA LYS A 113 -11.29 2.82 -3.29
C LYS A 113 -10.95 2.20 -1.94
N TYR A 114 -10.85 3.00 -0.88
CA TYR A 114 -10.31 2.55 0.40
C TYR A 114 -11.36 2.09 1.41
N MET A 115 -12.57 2.65 1.35
CA MET A 115 -13.54 2.43 2.40
C MET A 115 -14.47 1.25 2.14
N ILE A 116 -14.86 1.00 0.89
CA ILE A 116 -15.91 0.04 0.57
C ILE A 116 -15.50 -1.41 0.86
N LEU A 117 -14.31 -1.81 0.40
CA LEU A 117 -13.82 -3.17 0.66
C LEU A 117 -13.62 -3.41 2.15
N SER A 118 -13.00 -2.45 2.85
CA SER A 118 -12.78 -2.52 4.30
C SER A 118 -14.11 -2.63 5.06
N PHE A 119 -15.12 -1.87 4.64
CA PHE A 119 -16.48 -1.95 5.17
C PHE A 119 -17.11 -3.33 5.00
N ALA A 120 -17.03 -3.88 3.79
CA ALA A 120 -17.61 -5.17 3.47
C ALA A 120 -16.92 -6.30 4.24
N LEU A 121 -15.59 -6.35 4.24
CA LEU A 121 -14.80 -7.35 4.96
C LEU A 121 -15.05 -7.29 6.47
N TRP A 122 -15.04 -6.09 7.07
CA TRP A 122 -15.27 -5.92 8.51
C TRP A 122 -16.63 -6.45 8.94
N ASN A 123 -17.70 -6.06 8.24
CA ASN A 123 -19.03 -6.47 8.62
C ASN A 123 -19.28 -7.97 8.34
N GLU A 124 -18.71 -8.54 7.27
CA GLU A 124 -18.82 -9.97 7.01
C GLU A 124 -18.08 -10.81 8.08
N MET A 125 -16.88 -10.38 8.51
CA MET A 125 -16.16 -11.06 9.61
C MET A 125 -16.92 -11.01 10.93
N ARG A 126 -17.74 -9.98 11.16
CA ARG A 126 -18.62 -9.88 12.34
C ARG A 126 -19.87 -10.75 12.20
N LEU A 127 -20.38 -10.89 10.98
CA LEU A 127 -21.55 -11.71 10.68
C LEU A 127 -21.23 -13.20 10.80
N ASP A 128 -20.08 -13.62 10.25
CA ASP A 128 -19.65 -15.02 10.21
C ASP A 128 -18.16 -15.13 10.57
N ALA A 129 -17.89 -15.67 11.77
CA ALA A 129 -16.52 -15.88 12.24
C ALA A 129 -15.69 -16.81 11.34
N SER A 130 -16.33 -17.68 10.54
CA SER A 130 -15.63 -18.55 9.58
C SER A 130 -14.98 -17.74 8.43
N SER A 131 -15.50 -16.56 8.14
CA SER A 131 -14.97 -15.64 7.13
C SER A 131 -13.57 -15.15 7.47
N VAL A 132 -13.24 -14.99 8.77
CA VAL A 132 -11.87 -14.63 9.22
C VAL A 132 -10.85 -15.66 8.74
N LYS A 133 -11.15 -16.96 8.89
CA LYS A 133 -10.25 -18.04 8.45
C LYS A 133 -10.15 -18.06 6.92
N LEU A 134 -11.26 -17.84 6.22
CA LEU A 134 -11.30 -17.81 4.76
C LEU A 134 -10.44 -16.67 4.22
N TYR A 135 -10.67 -15.43 4.67
CA TYR A 135 -9.91 -14.27 4.20
C TYR A 135 -8.44 -14.34 4.56
N ARG A 136 -8.11 -14.84 5.75
CA ARG A 136 -6.72 -15.11 6.13
C ARG A 136 -6.03 -16.07 5.16
N ASN A 137 -6.68 -17.19 4.83
CA ASN A 137 -6.11 -18.19 3.93
C ASN A 137 -5.95 -17.62 2.52
N VAL A 138 -6.94 -16.86 2.02
CA VAL A 138 -6.86 -16.19 0.72
C VAL A 138 -5.70 -15.19 0.70
N ALA A 139 -5.55 -14.38 1.73
CA ALA A 139 -4.42 -13.45 1.83
C ALA A 139 -3.07 -14.18 1.80
N LEU A 140 -2.92 -15.27 2.56
CA LEU A 140 -1.69 -16.08 2.57
C LEU A 140 -1.40 -16.71 1.21
N ILE A 141 -2.42 -17.19 0.49
CA ILE A 141 -2.27 -17.72 -0.87
C ILE A 141 -1.83 -16.61 -1.83
N CYS A 142 -2.46 -15.43 -1.78
CA CYS A 142 -2.06 -14.30 -2.61
C CYS A 142 -0.62 -13.85 -2.33
N ILE A 143 -0.23 -13.82 -1.06
CA ILE A 143 1.15 -13.54 -0.64
C ILE A 143 2.12 -14.56 -1.26
N ALA A 144 1.80 -15.86 -1.17
CA ALA A 144 2.63 -16.91 -1.73
C ALA A 144 2.77 -16.78 -3.25
N ILE A 145 1.65 -16.56 -3.96
CA ILE A 145 1.65 -16.38 -5.43
C ILE A 145 2.51 -15.17 -5.81
N SER A 146 2.28 -14.02 -5.18
CA SER A 146 3.01 -12.79 -5.50
C SER A 146 4.51 -12.91 -5.17
N ALA A 147 4.86 -13.53 -4.04
CA ALA A 147 6.26 -13.71 -3.65
C ALA A 147 6.98 -14.72 -4.56
N CYS A 148 6.34 -15.84 -4.91
CA CYS A 148 6.92 -16.82 -5.84
C CYS A 148 7.09 -16.24 -7.25
N TYR A 149 6.09 -15.46 -7.72
CA TYR A 149 6.20 -14.81 -9.03
C TYR A 149 7.29 -13.72 -9.02
N GLY A 150 7.43 -12.95 -7.95
CA GLY A 150 8.54 -12.00 -7.80
C GLY A 150 9.90 -12.70 -7.88
N LEU A 151 10.08 -13.82 -7.19
CA LEU A 151 11.31 -14.62 -7.28
C LEU A 151 11.54 -15.17 -8.70
N PHE A 152 10.50 -15.62 -9.39
CA PHE A 152 10.59 -16.06 -10.80
C PHE A 152 11.09 -14.93 -11.70
N LEU A 153 10.64 -13.68 -11.49
CA LEU A 153 11.09 -12.55 -12.30
C LEU A 153 12.59 -12.23 -12.17
N THR A 154 13.26 -12.70 -11.12
CA THR A 154 14.73 -12.55 -11.02
C THR A 154 15.47 -13.35 -12.09
N THR A 155 14.84 -14.36 -12.67
CA THR A 155 15.41 -15.17 -13.76
C THR A 155 15.18 -14.56 -15.15
N ILE A 156 14.32 -13.56 -15.26
CA ILE A 156 13.96 -12.88 -16.52
C ILE A 156 14.43 -11.43 -16.44
N VAL A 157 15.49 -11.10 -17.18
CA VAL A 157 16.06 -9.76 -17.17
C VAL A 157 15.22 -8.81 -18.03
N GLY A 158 14.78 -7.68 -17.43
CA GLY A 158 14.18 -6.58 -18.18
C GLY A 158 12.75 -6.75 -18.64
N ALA A 159 12.05 -7.85 -18.29
CA ALA A 159 10.68 -8.08 -18.70
C ALA A 159 9.80 -8.59 -17.54
N ASN A 160 8.54 -8.14 -17.53
CA ASN A 160 7.50 -8.72 -16.67
C ASN A 160 6.36 -9.22 -17.54
N PRO A 161 6.30 -10.54 -17.85
CA PRO A 161 5.26 -11.10 -18.74
C PRO A 161 3.84 -10.81 -18.29
N TYR A 162 3.60 -10.73 -16.95
CA TYR A 162 2.28 -10.42 -16.41
C TYR A 162 1.88 -8.95 -16.68
N ILE A 163 2.79 -8.00 -16.49
CA ILE A 163 2.54 -6.59 -16.80
C ILE A 163 2.36 -6.40 -18.31
N MET A 164 3.17 -7.08 -19.14
CA MET A 164 2.99 -7.08 -20.61
C MET A 164 1.61 -7.61 -21.01
N LEU A 165 1.13 -8.66 -20.33
CA LEU A 165 -0.22 -9.19 -20.56
C LEU A 165 -1.30 -8.17 -20.17
N LEU A 166 -1.17 -7.50 -19.05
CA LEU A 166 -2.13 -6.46 -18.60
C LEU A 166 -2.12 -5.23 -19.51
N SER A 167 -0.97 -4.86 -20.06
CA SER A 167 -0.86 -3.68 -20.94
C SER A 167 -1.64 -3.83 -22.24
N ILE A 168 -1.88 -5.05 -22.71
CA ILE A 168 -2.73 -5.33 -23.89
C ILE A 168 -4.16 -4.80 -23.68
N THR A 169 -4.63 -4.78 -22.44
CA THR A 169 -6.02 -4.38 -22.12
C THR A 169 -6.12 -2.99 -21.48
N ASN A 170 -5.03 -2.53 -20.85
CA ASN A 170 -5.03 -1.32 -20.03
C ASN A 170 -4.18 -0.16 -20.61
N GLY A 171 -3.53 -0.38 -21.75
CA GLY A 171 -2.70 0.60 -22.44
C GLY A 171 -1.19 0.38 -22.31
N SER A 172 -0.43 0.85 -23.31
CA SER A 172 1.03 0.67 -23.42
C SER A 172 1.83 1.39 -22.33
N GLU A 173 1.27 2.44 -21.72
CA GLU A 173 1.89 3.23 -20.65
C GLU A 173 2.38 2.37 -19.48
N PHE A 174 1.76 1.22 -19.25
CA PHE A 174 2.20 0.25 -18.24
C PHE A 174 3.57 -0.35 -18.51
N ASN A 175 3.86 -0.70 -19.77
CA ASN A 175 5.15 -1.27 -20.15
C ASN A 175 6.25 -0.22 -20.10
N GLU A 176 5.94 1.01 -20.50
CA GLU A 176 6.90 2.12 -20.49
C GLU A 176 7.31 2.47 -19.07
N ASN A 177 6.34 2.60 -18.15
CA ASN A 177 6.62 2.86 -16.74
C ASN A 177 7.40 1.72 -16.07
N TYR A 178 7.13 0.47 -16.43
CA TYR A 178 7.89 -0.68 -15.93
C TYR A 178 9.33 -0.67 -16.46
N ALA A 179 9.52 -0.42 -17.74
CA ALA A 179 10.84 -0.37 -18.37
C ALA A 179 11.70 0.77 -17.80
N LEU A 180 11.10 1.95 -17.55
CA LEU A 180 11.78 3.07 -16.89
C LEU A 180 12.21 2.72 -15.46
N ALA A 181 11.31 2.12 -14.68
CA ALA A 181 11.62 1.71 -13.31
C ALA A 181 12.69 0.61 -13.23
N PHE A 182 12.82 -0.23 -14.27
CA PHE A 182 13.82 -1.30 -14.36
C PHE A 182 15.20 -0.78 -14.75
N GLY A 183 15.27 0.22 -15.66
CA GLY A 183 16.50 0.71 -16.28
C GLY A 183 17.36 1.63 -15.40
N GLU A 184 16.93 2.00 -14.18
CA GLU A 184 17.62 2.93 -13.31
C GLU A 184 18.85 2.34 -12.59
N GLY A 185 19.87 1.87 -13.33
CA GLY A 185 21.26 1.69 -12.87
C GLY A 185 21.51 1.05 -11.49
N ARG A 186 20.63 0.12 -11.05
CA ARG A 186 20.77 -0.56 -9.76
C ARG A 186 21.30 -1.99 -9.95
N ILE A 187 22.01 -2.48 -8.94
CA ILE A 187 22.68 -3.78 -8.91
C ILE A 187 21.72 -4.95 -9.23
N PHE A 188 20.50 -4.87 -8.69
CA PHE A 188 19.40 -5.79 -9.02
C PHE A 188 18.33 -4.99 -9.75
N GLY A 189 17.95 -5.42 -10.94
CA GLY A 189 16.80 -4.84 -11.64
C GLY A 189 15.59 -4.83 -10.72
N ARG A 190 14.86 -3.71 -10.68
CA ARG A 190 13.68 -3.57 -9.80
C ARG A 190 12.58 -4.51 -10.27
N ILE A 191 12.24 -5.51 -9.47
CA ILE A 191 11.10 -6.38 -9.73
C ILE A 191 9.83 -5.83 -9.07
N SER A 192 8.69 -5.98 -9.76
CA SER A 192 7.38 -5.53 -9.25
C SER A 192 6.38 -6.67 -9.02
N SER A 193 6.75 -7.92 -9.32
CA SER A 193 5.85 -9.08 -9.24
C SER A 193 4.55 -8.82 -10.00
N VAL A 194 3.39 -9.04 -9.39
CA VAL A 194 2.07 -8.78 -9.97
C VAL A 194 1.66 -7.30 -9.96
N PHE A 195 2.46 -6.42 -9.35
CA PHE A 195 2.18 -5.01 -9.23
C PHE A 195 2.76 -4.19 -10.39
N THR A 196 2.17 -3.05 -10.66
CA THR A 196 2.59 -2.15 -11.75
C THR A 196 3.89 -1.41 -11.44
N HIS A 197 4.25 -1.28 -10.16
CA HIS A 197 5.43 -0.54 -9.73
C HIS A 197 6.17 -1.26 -8.60
N PRO A 198 7.53 -1.26 -8.59
CA PRO A 198 8.33 -1.89 -7.54
C PRO A 198 8.03 -1.37 -6.12
N MET A 199 7.67 -0.08 -5.97
CA MET A 199 7.29 0.48 -4.67
C MET A 199 5.99 -0.14 -4.13
N MET A 200 4.99 -0.39 -4.98
CA MET A 200 3.78 -1.13 -4.57
C MET A 200 4.13 -2.52 -4.06
N PHE A 201 4.98 -3.22 -4.81
CA PHE A 201 5.44 -4.55 -4.40
C PHE A 201 6.22 -4.51 -3.10
N GLY A 202 7.09 -3.51 -2.90
CA GLY A 202 7.83 -3.30 -1.64
C GLY A 202 6.89 -3.10 -0.44
N LEU A 203 5.88 -2.24 -0.57
CA LEU A 203 4.85 -2.05 0.45
C LEU A 203 4.12 -3.36 0.78
N PHE A 204 3.69 -4.08 -0.25
CA PHE A 204 3.05 -5.39 -0.10
C PHE A 204 3.94 -6.41 0.59
N LEU A 205 5.23 -6.48 0.25
CA LEU A 205 6.19 -7.40 0.87
C LEU A 205 6.37 -7.13 2.37
N GLY A 206 6.51 -5.87 2.76
CA GLY A 206 6.66 -5.52 4.18
C GLY A 206 5.41 -5.85 4.99
N ILE A 207 4.22 -5.54 4.48
CA ILE A 207 2.94 -5.95 5.09
C ILE A 207 2.86 -7.48 5.16
N SER A 208 3.24 -8.17 4.09
CA SER A 208 3.21 -9.63 3.99
C SER A 208 4.16 -10.30 4.99
N LEU A 209 5.37 -9.76 5.17
CA LEU A 209 6.34 -10.28 6.14
C LEU A 209 5.78 -10.24 7.56
N ILE A 210 5.23 -9.09 7.95
CA ILE A 210 4.60 -8.90 9.26
C ILE A 210 3.42 -9.86 9.41
N TYR A 211 2.54 -9.92 8.40
CA TYR A 211 1.35 -10.76 8.42
C TYR A 211 1.68 -12.27 8.54
N VAL A 212 2.64 -12.76 7.76
CA VAL A 212 3.13 -14.16 7.81
C VAL A 212 3.75 -14.46 9.17
N PHE A 213 4.56 -13.55 9.71
CA PHE A 213 5.16 -13.70 11.03
C PHE A 213 4.12 -13.87 12.15
N PHE A 214 3.07 -13.08 12.15
CA PHE A 214 2.01 -13.21 13.17
C PHE A 214 1.13 -14.45 12.96
N ASN A 215 1.02 -14.96 11.73
CA ASN A 215 0.29 -16.19 11.43
C ASN A 215 1.15 -17.47 11.49
N ARG A 216 2.41 -17.42 11.99
CA ARG A 216 3.33 -18.56 12.05
C ARG A 216 2.79 -19.77 12.80
N LYS A 217 1.92 -19.57 13.80
CA LYS A 217 1.29 -20.66 14.56
C LYS A 217 0.24 -21.45 13.76
N VAL A 218 -0.30 -20.85 12.70
CA VAL A 218 -1.34 -21.44 11.84
C VAL A 218 -0.72 -22.12 10.62
N LEU A 219 0.45 -21.67 10.20
CA LEU A 219 1.20 -22.23 9.09
C LEU A 219 2.02 -23.44 9.52
N ASN A 220 2.18 -24.41 8.61
CA ASN A 220 3.19 -25.44 8.79
C ASN A 220 4.58 -24.78 8.91
N LYS A 221 5.43 -25.29 9.82
CA LYS A 221 6.76 -24.72 10.09
C LYS A 221 7.61 -24.55 8.81
N TYR A 222 7.58 -25.53 7.93
CA TYR A 222 8.37 -25.50 6.70
C TYR A 222 7.81 -24.48 5.71
N ILE A 223 6.49 -24.40 5.57
CA ILE A 223 5.82 -23.39 4.73
C ILE A 223 6.10 -21.99 5.27
N PHE A 224 6.06 -21.81 6.59
CA PHE A 224 6.39 -20.53 7.22
C PHE A 224 7.82 -20.10 6.91
N ILE A 225 8.81 -20.99 7.12
CA ILE A 225 10.23 -20.67 6.87
C ILE A 225 10.44 -20.38 5.37
N LEU A 226 9.92 -21.22 4.49
CA LEU A 226 10.05 -21.02 3.04
C LEU A 226 9.46 -19.68 2.60
N LEU A 227 8.23 -19.39 3.00
CA LEU A 227 7.54 -18.16 2.62
C LEU A 227 8.24 -16.92 3.19
N PHE A 228 8.69 -16.99 4.44
CA PHE A 228 9.44 -15.92 5.10
C PHE A 228 10.75 -15.62 4.35
N LEU A 229 11.50 -16.65 3.95
CA LEU A 229 12.73 -16.51 3.16
C LEU A 229 12.46 -15.91 1.78
N ILE A 230 11.46 -16.41 1.05
CA ILE A 230 11.10 -15.90 -0.27
C ILE A 230 10.71 -14.42 -0.19
N ILE A 231 9.91 -14.02 0.79
CA ILE A 231 9.52 -12.61 0.99
C ILE A 231 10.77 -11.77 1.29
N THR A 232 11.66 -12.23 2.16
CA THR A 232 12.89 -11.49 2.52
C THR A 232 13.82 -11.30 1.31
N ILE A 233 13.99 -12.34 0.49
CA ILE A 233 14.77 -12.24 -0.75
C ILE A 233 14.13 -11.21 -1.70
N ASN A 234 12.81 -11.27 -1.89
CA ASN A 234 12.11 -10.31 -2.72
C ASN A 234 12.24 -8.86 -2.22
N MET A 235 12.27 -8.63 -0.89
CA MET A 235 12.48 -7.29 -0.32
C MET A 235 13.85 -6.71 -0.70
N ILE A 236 14.87 -7.55 -0.85
CA ILE A 236 16.19 -7.11 -1.32
C ILE A 236 16.14 -6.84 -2.83
N VAL A 237 15.63 -7.79 -3.60
CA VAL A 237 15.67 -7.75 -5.07
C VAL A 237 14.68 -6.73 -5.67
N CYS A 238 13.60 -6.37 -4.96
CA CYS A 238 12.68 -5.32 -5.45
C CYS A 238 13.35 -3.94 -5.54
N GLY A 239 14.55 -3.76 -4.96
CA GLY A 239 15.35 -2.55 -5.07
C GLY A 239 14.75 -1.32 -4.35
N VAL A 240 13.78 -1.51 -3.45
CA VAL A 240 13.10 -0.43 -2.72
C VAL A 240 13.66 -0.32 -1.30
N ARG A 241 14.55 0.64 -1.08
CA ARG A 241 15.24 0.86 0.21
C ARG A 241 14.28 1.12 1.38
N SER A 242 13.20 1.84 1.13
CA SER A 242 12.19 2.18 2.14
C SER A 242 11.47 0.95 2.74
N VAL A 243 11.37 -0.17 2.03
CA VAL A 243 10.79 -1.38 2.60
C VAL A 243 11.67 -1.97 3.68
N ILE A 244 13.00 -1.93 3.49
CA ILE A 244 13.96 -2.39 4.49
C ILE A 244 13.93 -1.46 5.70
N ALA A 245 14.02 -0.14 5.49
CA ALA A 245 13.96 0.86 6.55
C ALA A 245 12.64 0.77 7.34
N GLY A 246 11.50 0.73 6.66
CA GLY A 246 10.19 0.58 7.28
C GLY A 246 10.05 -0.71 8.08
N THR A 247 10.61 -1.83 7.59
CA THR A 247 10.60 -3.11 8.29
C THR A 247 11.45 -3.07 9.55
N VAL A 248 12.63 -2.46 9.50
CA VAL A 248 13.49 -2.27 10.68
C VAL A 248 12.76 -1.46 11.76
N ILE A 249 12.15 -0.34 11.39
CA ILE A 249 11.34 0.49 12.30
C ILE A 249 10.19 -0.34 12.90
N ALA A 250 9.48 -1.10 12.07
CA ALA A 250 8.38 -1.96 12.52
C ALA A 250 8.85 -3.04 13.51
N ILE A 251 10.01 -3.67 13.27
CA ILE A 251 10.62 -4.64 14.18
C ILE A 251 10.99 -3.98 15.51
N ILE A 252 11.63 -2.83 15.50
CA ILE A 252 11.99 -2.09 16.73
C ILE A 252 10.73 -1.82 17.55
N LEU A 253 9.69 -1.28 16.94
CA LEU A 253 8.43 -0.98 17.62
C LEU A 253 7.70 -2.24 18.10
N PHE A 254 7.76 -3.33 17.35
CA PHE A 254 7.26 -4.65 17.80
C PHE A 254 7.99 -5.11 19.06
N LEU A 255 9.31 -5.02 19.10
CA LEU A 255 10.13 -5.40 20.25
C LEU A 255 9.82 -4.54 21.49
N LEU A 256 9.66 -3.22 21.30
CA LEU A 256 9.27 -2.30 22.38
C LEU A 256 7.87 -2.62 22.93
N GLN A 257 6.90 -2.96 22.07
CA GLN A 257 5.54 -3.30 22.50
C GLN A 257 5.46 -4.65 23.22
N THR A 258 6.26 -5.63 22.79
CA THR A 258 6.23 -6.98 23.39
C THR A 258 7.05 -7.09 24.66
N ARG A 259 8.04 -6.21 24.86
CA ARG A 259 9.01 -6.22 25.96
C ARG A 259 9.66 -7.61 26.17
N ASN A 260 9.85 -8.35 25.07
CA ASN A 260 10.42 -9.69 25.11
C ASN A 260 11.93 -9.64 24.88
N PHE A 261 12.69 -9.65 25.97
CA PHE A 261 14.15 -9.53 25.93
C PHE A 261 14.81 -10.64 25.10
N LYS A 262 14.27 -11.86 25.11
CA LYS A 262 14.81 -12.95 24.29
C LYS A 262 14.68 -12.64 22.78
N MET A 263 13.56 -12.05 22.36
CA MET A 263 13.38 -11.65 20.96
C MET A 263 14.29 -10.47 20.56
N VAL A 264 14.54 -9.55 21.49
CA VAL A 264 15.52 -8.47 21.28
C VAL A 264 16.91 -9.05 21.02
N LEU A 265 17.34 -10.00 21.86
CA LEU A 265 18.64 -10.66 21.72
C LEU A 265 18.74 -11.42 20.38
N ILE A 266 17.72 -12.20 20.03
CA ILE A 266 17.66 -12.93 18.75
C ILE A 266 17.73 -11.95 17.57
N ALA A 267 16.96 -10.87 17.60
CA ALA A 267 16.97 -9.85 16.55
C ALA A 267 18.36 -9.16 16.44
N ALA A 268 19.01 -8.89 17.57
CA ALA A 268 20.36 -8.33 17.59
C ALA A 268 21.39 -9.29 16.98
N ILE A 269 21.32 -10.59 17.31
CA ILE A 269 22.22 -11.61 16.73
C ILE A 269 21.99 -11.72 15.22
N ILE A 270 20.73 -11.82 14.78
CA ILE A 270 20.38 -11.89 13.34
C ILE A 270 20.86 -10.62 12.63
N GLY A 271 20.70 -9.44 13.25
CA GLY A 271 21.17 -8.17 12.70
C GLY A 271 22.69 -8.15 12.55
N LEU A 272 23.42 -8.66 13.55
CA LEU A 272 24.88 -8.69 13.53
C LEU A 272 25.41 -9.71 12.50
N VAL A 273 24.81 -10.87 12.41
CA VAL A 273 25.15 -11.86 11.36
C VAL A 273 24.82 -11.32 9.98
N GLY A 274 23.64 -10.72 9.82
CA GLY A 274 23.23 -10.09 8.56
C GLY A 274 24.17 -8.98 8.13
N TYR A 275 24.60 -8.12 9.06
CA TYR A 275 25.58 -7.06 8.82
C TYR A 275 26.91 -7.61 8.31
N ASN A 276 27.42 -8.68 8.91
CA ASN A 276 28.66 -9.31 8.46
C ASN A 276 28.51 -9.94 7.05
N ILE A 277 27.40 -10.61 6.76
CA ILE A 277 27.12 -11.17 5.42
C ILE A 277 27.02 -10.05 4.38
N ILE A 278 26.35 -8.96 4.69
CA ILE A 278 26.21 -7.80 3.82
C ILE A 278 27.57 -7.20 3.49
N ASN A 279 28.41 -7.00 4.49
CA ASN A 279 29.76 -6.45 4.28
C ASN A 279 30.70 -7.38 3.52
N SER A 280 30.40 -8.68 3.50
CA SER A 280 31.19 -9.65 2.73
C SER A 280 30.88 -9.64 1.23
N ILE A 281 29.80 -8.98 0.80
CA ILE A 281 29.36 -8.86 -0.58
C ILE A 281 29.38 -7.39 -0.97
N PRO A 282 30.37 -6.92 -1.78
CA PRO A 282 30.57 -5.50 -2.07
C PRO A 282 29.30 -4.80 -2.63
N GLU A 283 28.56 -5.47 -3.51
CA GLU A 283 27.35 -4.95 -4.12
C GLU A 283 26.24 -4.72 -3.09
N LEU A 284 26.04 -5.68 -2.16
CA LEU A 284 25.07 -5.58 -1.09
C LEU A 284 25.49 -4.50 -0.06
N SER A 285 26.78 -4.40 0.24
CA SER A 285 27.33 -3.38 1.13
C SER A 285 27.08 -1.98 0.59
N THR A 286 27.32 -1.75 -0.71
CA THR A 286 27.02 -0.48 -1.37
C THR A 286 25.54 -0.17 -1.34
N TYR A 287 24.67 -1.14 -1.64
CA TYR A 287 23.23 -0.97 -1.64
C TYR A 287 22.68 -0.63 -0.24
N ILE A 288 23.06 -1.39 0.78
CA ILE A 288 22.59 -1.15 2.17
C ILE A 288 23.24 0.11 2.76
N GLY A 289 24.51 0.36 2.45
CA GLY A 289 25.20 1.59 2.85
C GLY A 289 24.53 2.85 2.29
N SER A 290 23.90 2.76 1.12
CA SER A 290 23.15 3.88 0.54
C SER A 290 21.84 4.22 1.28
N ILE A 291 21.33 3.34 2.13
CA ILE A 291 20.16 3.62 2.99
C ILE A 291 20.53 4.61 4.10
N ALA A 292 21.77 4.55 4.58
CA ALA A 292 22.31 5.41 5.63
C ALA A 292 23.13 6.60 5.10
N ASP A 293 23.20 6.77 3.77
CA ASP A 293 23.96 7.86 3.15
C ASP A 293 23.17 9.17 3.25
N ILE A 294 23.61 10.02 4.19
CA ILE A 294 22.93 11.28 4.53
C ILE A 294 23.21 12.34 3.45
N ASP A 295 24.43 12.38 2.93
CA ASP A 295 24.93 13.49 2.09
C ASP A 295 25.08 13.13 0.60
N ASN A 296 24.56 11.96 0.19
CA ASN A 296 24.66 11.45 -1.18
C ASN A 296 26.12 11.36 -1.71
N GLN A 297 27.06 11.03 -0.82
CA GLN A 297 28.47 10.92 -1.17
C GLN A 297 28.78 9.69 -2.03
N LYS A 298 27.90 8.68 -2.01
CA LYS A 298 28.03 7.46 -2.83
C LYS A 298 27.31 7.67 -4.17
N GLN A 299 28.00 8.22 -5.13
CA GLN A 299 27.51 8.56 -6.47
C GLN A 299 26.99 7.36 -7.30
N ASP A 300 27.29 6.13 -6.86
CA ASP A 300 26.95 4.90 -7.59
C ASP A 300 25.51 4.43 -7.42
N VAL A 301 24.70 5.06 -6.54
CA VAL A 301 23.33 4.65 -6.27
C VAL A 301 22.36 5.81 -6.41
N THR A 302 21.56 5.79 -7.44
CA THR A 302 20.48 6.78 -7.66
C THR A 302 19.43 6.74 -6.55
N GLY A 303 19.07 7.88 -6.00
CA GLY A 303 18.01 8.04 -5.00
C GLY A 303 18.21 9.29 -4.14
N SER A 304 17.12 9.76 -3.50
CA SER A 304 17.12 10.95 -2.66
C SER A 304 17.91 10.77 -1.37
N SER A 305 18.82 11.71 -1.07
CA SER A 305 19.53 11.81 0.21
C SER A 305 18.65 12.46 1.29
N LEU A 306 19.11 12.46 2.54
CA LEU A 306 18.40 13.15 3.62
C LEU A 306 18.43 14.67 3.42
N SER A 307 19.55 15.25 2.93
CA SER A 307 19.64 16.66 2.59
C SER A 307 18.63 17.07 1.53
N MET A 308 18.54 16.31 0.42
CA MET A 308 17.54 16.53 -0.62
C MET A 308 16.09 16.47 -0.07
N ARG A 309 15.82 15.56 0.86
CA ARG A 309 14.48 15.48 1.50
C ARG A 309 14.18 16.68 2.38
N MET A 310 15.16 17.25 3.03
CA MET A 310 15.00 18.50 3.79
C MET A 310 14.70 19.67 2.84
N GLU A 311 15.42 19.77 1.71
CA GLU A 311 15.14 20.78 0.66
C GLU A 311 13.72 20.62 0.11
N GLN A 312 13.28 19.39 -0.19
CA GLN A 312 11.92 19.09 -0.60
C GLN A 312 10.88 19.54 0.45
N LEU A 313 11.17 19.32 1.73
CA LEU A 313 10.27 19.77 2.81
C LEU A 313 10.18 21.30 2.86
N TYR A 314 11.30 22.00 2.75
CA TYR A 314 11.30 23.47 2.63
C TYR A 314 10.55 23.94 1.40
N GLY A 315 10.74 23.30 0.25
CA GLY A 315 9.99 23.59 -0.97
C GLY A 315 8.47 23.39 -0.79
N CYS A 316 8.03 22.41 0.00
CA CYS A 316 6.62 22.27 0.34
C CYS A 316 6.07 23.47 1.12
N PHE A 317 6.82 24.00 2.08
CA PHE A 317 6.41 25.20 2.83
C PHE A 317 6.38 26.44 1.95
N GLU A 318 7.37 26.62 1.07
CA GLU A 318 7.38 27.71 0.09
C GLU A 318 6.19 27.63 -0.85
N GLU A 319 5.87 26.44 -1.35
CA GLU A 319 4.74 26.23 -2.26
C GLU A 319 3.39 26.60 -1.62
N ILE A 320 3.21 26.30 -0.33
CA ILE A 320 1.94 26.56 0.38
C ILE A 320 1.93 27.88 1.18
N ASP A 321 2.94 28.75 1.06
CA ASP A 321 3.08 29.96 1.88
C ASP A 321 1.76 30.79 1.92
N ASN A 322 1.13 31.00 0.79
CA ASN A 322 -0.15 31.71 0.68
C ASN A 322 -1.39 30.89 1.13
N SER A 323 -1.22 29.61 1.49
CA SER A 323 -2.29 28.67 1.84
C SER A 323 -1.88 27.72 2.95
N LEU A 324 -1.02 28.16 3.86
CA LEU A 324 -0.37 27.33 4.89
C LEU A 324 -1.36 26.48 5.70
N LEU A 325 -2.54 27.01 6.03
CA LEU A 325 -3.53 26.28 6.84
C LEU A 325 -4.27 25.20 6.05
N PHE A 326 -4.70 25.51 4.81
CA PHE A 326 -5.60 24.66 4.03
C PHE A 326 -4.90 23.89 2.92
N GLY A 327 -3.65 24.27 2.54
CA GLY A 327 -2.95 23.73 1.39
C GLY A 327 -3.54 24.18 0.04
N LYS A 328 -3.05 23.61 -1.05
CA LYS A 328 -3.43 23.98 -2.43
C LYS A 328 -4.74 23.32 -2.89
N GLY A 329 -5.12 22.19 -2.33
CA GLY A 329 -6.35 21.48 -2.71
C GLY A 329 -6.23 19.98 -2.68
N PHE A 330 -7.34 19.31 -2.41
CA PHE A 330 -7.37 17.85 -2.35
C PHE A 330 -6.95 17.23 -3.68
N GLY A 331 -5.84 16.45 -3.66
CA GLY A 331 -5.26 15.85 -4.86
C GLY A 331 -4.36 16.79 -5.69
N TRP A 332 -3.97 17.95 -5.15
CA TRP A 332 -3.15 18.93 -5.86
C TRP A 332 -1.83 18.34 -6.36
N THR A 333 -1.15 17.51 -5.58
CA THR A 333 0.12 16.90 -5.99
C THR A 333 -0.01 16.10 -7.28
N GLY A 334 -1.05 15.27 -7.40
CA GLY A 334 -1.34 14.52 -8.63
C GLY A 334 -1.79 15.42 -9.80
N TYR A 335 -2.60 16.44 -9.51
CA TYR A 335 -3.03 17.42 -10.50
C TYR A 335 -1.83 18.21 -11.06
N TYR A 336 -0.94 18.67 -10.19
CA TYR A 336 0.28 19.38 -10.57
C TYR A 336 1.17 18.50 -11.48
N THR A 337 1.45 17.26 -11.03
CA THR A 337 2.31 16.33 -11.77
C THR A 337 1.73 15.99 -13.16
N THR A 338 0.41 15.89 -13.26
CA THR A 338 -0.25 15.62 -14.55
C THR A 338 -0.11 16.80 -15.52
N LEU A 339 -0.11 18.05 -15.05
CA LEU A 339 -0.03 19.24 -15.89
C LEU A 339 1.40 19.69 -16.21
N HIS A 340 2.30 19.55 -15.23
CA HIS A 340 3.63 20.17 -15.28
C HIS A 340 4.78 19.14 -15.21
N GLY A 341 4.49 17.87 -14.96
CA GLY A 341 5.52 16.87 -14.66
C GLY A 341 6.06 17.02 -13.23
N ASP A 342 7.31 16.63 -13.02
CA ASP A 342 7.95 16.73 -11.71
C ASP A 342 8.12 18.19 -11.26
N HIS A 343 7.90 18.43 -9.97
CA HIS A 343 8.10 19.75 -9.38
C HIS A 343 9.60 20.07 -9.29
N PRO A 344 10.05 21.31 -9.60
CA PRO A 344 11.47 21.64 -9.67
C PRO A 344 12.26 21.42 -8.37
N ILE A 345 11.61 21.56 -7.20
CA ILE A 345 12.24 21.36 -5.88
C ILE A 345 11.75 20.06 -5.23
N ILE A 346 10.42 19.85 -5.20
CA ILE A 346 9.81 18.72 -4.47
C ILE A 346 9.85 17.42 -5.30
N LEU A 347 10.18 17.52 -6.58
CA LEU A 347 10.20 16.41 -7.54
C LEU A 347 8.84 15.71 -7.62
N SER A 348 8.79 14.38 -7.49
CA SER A 348 7.57 13.56 -7.58
C SER A 348 6.79 13.43 -6.26
N PHE A 349 7.00 14.32 -5.29
CA PHE A 349 6.34 14.28 -3.97
C PHE A 349 6.54 12.96 -3.21
N GLU A 350 7.80 12.54 -3.10
CA GLU A 350 8.19 11.23 -2.54
C GLU A 350 8.05 11.12 -1.00
N SER A 351 7.03 11.72 -0.41
CA SER A 351 6.71 11.56 1.00
C SER A 351 5.24 11.83 1.28
N LEU A 352 4.63 10.98 2.09
CA LEU A 352 3.27 11.18 2.59
C LEU A 352 3.11 12.56 3.26
N ILE A 353 4.15 13.02 3.97
CA ILE A 353 4.13 14.32 4.65
C ILE A 353 4.03 15.46 3.62
N TYR A 354 4.79 15.40 2.53
CA TYR A 354 4.75 16.41 1.46
C TYR A 354 3.39 16.44 0.78
N ILE A 355 2.85 15.25 0.48
CA ILE A 355 1.54 15.13 -0.15
C ILE A 355 0.44 15.73 0.74
N ILE A 356 0.43 15.41 2.03
CA ILE A 356 -0.57 15.93 2.97
C ILE A 356 -0.40 17.43 3.14
N LEU A 357 0.84 17.91 3.30
CA LEU A 357 1.14 19.31 3.51
C LEU A 357 0.74 20.16 2.29
N CYS A 358 1.14 19.76 1.09
CA CYS A 358 0.77 20.47 -0.13
C CYS A 358 -0.74 20.39 -0.43
N ASN A 359 -1.36 19.22 -0.25
CA ASN A 359 -2.79 19.06 -0.55
C ASN A 359 -3.70 19.73 0.48
N SER A 360 -3.37 19.68 1.78
CA SER A 360 -4.31 20.01 2.87
C SER A 360 -3.70 20.89 3.97
N GLY A 361 -2.50 21.37 3.81
CA GLY A 361 -1.80 22.27 4.72
C GLY A 361 -1.59 21.69 6.12
N LEU A 362 -1.38 22.57 7.08
CA LEU A 362 -1.21 22.19 8.49
C LEU A 362 -2.45 21.51 9.07
N ILE A 363 -3.64 21.90 8.66
CA ILE A 363 -4.90 21.24 9.10
C ILE A 363 -4.88 19.78 8.63
N GLY A 364 -4.44 19.49 7.40
CA GLY A 364 -4.29 18.14 6.90
C GLY A 364 -3.33 17.30 7.75
N VAL A 365 -2.19 17.84 8.12
CA VAL A 365 -1.22 17.17 8.99
C VAL A 365 -1.81 16.86 10.37
N LEU A 366 -2.52 17.81 10.98
CA LEU A 366 -3.21 17.60 12.26
C LEU A 366 -4.31 16.54 12.16
N LEU A 367 -5.08 16.54 11.08
CA LEU A 367 -6.10 15.52 10.83
C LEU A 367 -5.49 14.12 10.66
N TRP A 368 -4.36 14.02 9.99
CA TRP A 368 -3.61 12.76 9.87
C TRP A 368 -3.09 12.28 11.23
N ALA A 369 -2.50 13.17 12.01
CA ALA A 369 -2.05 12.84 13.36
C ALA A 369 -3.24 12.36 14.24
N PHE A 370 -4.38 13.05 14.15
CA PHE A 370 -5.61 12.65 14.82
C PHE A 370 -6.12 11.27 14.36
N LEU A 371 -6.12 11.03 13.05
CA LEU A 371 -6.50 9.74 12.46
C LEU A 371 -5.63 8.60 13.01
N ILE A 372 -4.30 8.76 12.98
CA ILE A 372 -3.35 7.79 13.51
C ILE A 372 -3.62 7.52 15.01
N PHE A 373 -3.78 8.57 15.79
CA PHE A 373 -4.09 8.47 17.22
C PHE A 373 -5.40 7.68 17.47
N LYS A 374 -6.45 7.96 16.69
CA LYS A 374 -7.74 7.25 16.79
C LYS A 374 -7.61 5.78 16.40
N ILE A 375 -6.83 5.44 15.37
CA ILE A 375 -6.55 4.05 14.98
C ILE A 375 -5.80 3.34 16.11
N MET A 376 -4.75 3.92 16.67
CA MET A 376 -3.99 3.34 17.79
C MET A 376 -4.85 3.11 19.02
N ARG A 377 -5.68 4.10 19.38
CA ARG A 377 -6.63 3.98 20.48
C ARG A 377 -7.64 2.87 20.23
N ARG A 378 -8.11 2.72 18.99
CA ARG A 378 -9.00 1.62 18.63
C ARG A 378 -8.30 0.27 18.69
N ASN A 379 -7.08 0.18 18.23
CA ASN A 379 -6.30 -1.06 18.31
C ASN A 379 -6.13 -1.54 19.77
N SER A 380 -6.18 -0.63 20.75
CA SER A 380 -6.06 -0.98 22.17
C SER A 380 -7.25 -1.79 22.73
N ILE A 381 -8.37 -1.85 22.01
CA ILE A 381 -9.56 -2.61 22.40
C ILE A 381 -9.36 -4.13 22.13
N PHE A 382 -8.49 -4.46 21.16
CA PHE A 382 -8.23 -5.86 20.80
C PHE A 382 -7.29 -6.55 21.81
N VAL A 383 -7.33 -7.89 21.79
CA VAL A 383 -6.38 -8.71 22.56
C VAL A 383 -4.94 -8.36 22.18
N LYS A 384 -4.00 -8.56 23.12
CA LYS A 384 -2.61 -8.11 23.01
C LYS A 384 -1.94 -8.51 21.68
N GLU A 385 -2.11 -9.75 21.22
CA GLU A 385 -1.50 -10.24 19.97
C GLU A 385 -2.02 -9.45 18.75
N THR A 386 -3.34 -9.26 18.63
CA THR A 386 -3.97 -8.51 17.55
C THR A 386 -3.61 -7.02 17.61
N LYS A 387 -3.61 -6.43 18.80
CA LYS A 387 -3.17 -5.04 19.01
C LYS A 387 -1.73 -4.82 18.50
N VAL A 388 -0.82 -5.72 18.87
CA VAL A 388 0.59 -5.61 18.45
C VAL A 388 0.70 -5.76 16.94
N LEU A 389 -0.01 -6.72 16.33
CA LEU A 389 -0.06 -6.86 14.85
C LEU A 389 -0.52 -5.57 14.18
N LEU A 390 -1.69 -5.05 14.56
CA LEU A 390 -2.28 -3.88 13.92
C LEU A 390 -1.40 -2.63 14.09
N ASN A 391 -0.79 -2.44 15.25
CA ASN A 391 0.12 -1.34 15.47
C ASN A 391 1.42 -1.50 14.66
N THR A 392 1.98 -2.72 14.59
CA THR A 392 3.18 -2.98 13.79
C THR A 392 2.93 -2.72 12.30
N LEU A 393 1.77 -3.14 11.78
CA LEU A 393 1.36 -2.84 10.39
C LEU A 393 1.18 -1.32 10.17
N LEU A 394 0.53 -0.62 11.10
CA LEU A 394 0.35 0.82 11.02
C LEU A 394 1.69 1.56 10.98
N PHE A 395 2.61 1.23 11.86
CA PHE A 395 3.92 1.88 11.93
C PHE A 395 4.80 1.54 10.72
N PHE A 396 4.74 0.29 10.23
CA PHE A 396 5.39 -0.05 8.98
C PHE A 396 4.87 0.80 7.82
N TYR A 397 3.53 0.88 7.67
CA TYR A 397 2.91 1.68 6.62
C TYR A 397 3.31 3.15 6.72
N LEU A 398 3.28 3.74 7.91
CA LEU A 398 3.66 5.15 8.12
C LEU A 398 5.13 5.38 7.79
N ALA A 399 6.03 4.54 8.31
CA ALA A 399 7.46 4.66 8.04
C ALA A 399 7.75 4.53 6.53
N TYR A 400 7.14 3.54 5.88
CA TYR A 400 7.26 3.34 4.45
C TYR A 400 6.74 4.56 3.66
N SER A 401 5.53 5.01 3.93
CA SER A 401 4.87 6.09 3.19
C SER A 401 5.54 7.45 3.43
N CYS A 402 6.08 7.71 4.61
CA CYS A 402 6.88 8.91 4.87
C CYS A 402 8.18 8.95 4.05
N ILE A 403 8.69 7.79 3.63
CA ILE A 403 9.91 7.70 2.82
C ILE A 403 9.59 7.69 1.32
N THR A 404 8.47 7.11 0.88
CA THR A 404 8.18 6.92 -0.56
C THR A 404 7.05 7.77 -1.11
N GLY A 405 6.26 8.39 -0.27
CA GLY A 405 5.13 9.22 -0.69
C GLY A 405 3.88 8.47 -1.18
N GLU A 406 4.00 7.22 -1.46
CA GLU A 406 2.98 6.43 -2.14
C GLU A 406 1.98 5.79 -1.17
N TYR A 407 1.07 6.59 -0.62
CA TYR A 407 0.00 6.07 0.25
C TYR A 407 -1.23 5.54 -0.50
N GLY A 408 -1.28 5.72 -1.80
CA GLY A 408 -2.41 5.36 -2.66
C GLY A 408 -2.30 4.05 -3.43
N TYR A 409 -1.25 3.28 -3.22
CA TYR A 409 -1.00 2.06 -4.01
C TYR A 409 -1.79 0.84 -3.56
N MET A 410 -2.36 0.80 -2.36
CA MET A 410 -3.12 -0.35 -1.86
C MET A 410 -4.55 -0.01 -1.53
#